data_8d89e5315f825b35bfd587aa852fabf5
#
_entry.id   8d89e5315f825b35bfd587aa852fabf5
#
_cell.length_a   1.000
_cell.length_b   1.000
_cell.length_c   1.000
_cell.angle_alpha   90.00
_cell.angle_beta   90.00
_cell.angle_gamma   90.00
#
_symmetry.space_group_name_H-M   'P 1'
#
loop_
_entity.id
_entity.type
_entity.pdbx_description
1 polymer ?
#
loop_
_entity_poly.entity_id
_entity_poly.type
_entity_poly.pdbx_seq_one_letter_code
_entity_poly.pdbx_strand_id
1 'polypeptide(L)'
;AIPYGMLLSFVVLYGKEIEVPDPGYFFIFMAIGVGTARLISGRLVDHGKIHVVSIVSLVSLAISFSVFATVHTSFIFFACALAIGIGFGVSVPAFQCLFVNVAPHHMRGTATSTYLTSFDFGMGIGMLSAGFIATHTNLATAYGVGAVCCLLSLFVYIRLVKASYERNKLIS
;
A
#
# COMPACT_ATOMS: atom_id res chain seq x y z
N ALA A 1 4.16 -1.37 -3.11
CA ALA A 1 3.52 -2.10 -4.22
C ALA A 1 3.47 -3.61 -3.98
N ILE A 2 4.55 -4.26 -3.48
CA ILE A 2 4.63 -5.71 -3.26
C ILE A 2 3.42 -6.24 -2.45
N PRO A 3 3.09 -5.74 -1.24
CA PRO A 3 1.94 -6.23 -0.48
C PRO A 3 0.60 -6.03 -1.19
N TYR A 4 0.49 -5.02 -2.05
CA TYR A 4 -0.70 -4.78 -2.86
C TYR A 4 -0.90 -5.88 -3.90
N GLY A 5 0.18 -6.29 -4.59
CA GLY A 5 0.15 -7.40 -5.54
C GLY A 5 -0.22 -8.74 -4.88
N MET A 6 0.35 -9.03 -3.69
CA MET A 6 -0.02 -10.20 -2.89
C MET A 6 -1.52 -10.22 -2.59
N LEU A 7 -2.06 -9.08 -2.17
CA LEU A 7 -3.46 -8.94 -1.79
C LEU A 7 -4.40 -9.17 -2.96
N LEU A 8 -4.20 -8.45 -4.08
CA LEU A 8 -5.08 -8.52 -5.24
C LEU A 8 -5.20 -9.94 -5.80
N SER A 9 -4.12 -10.72 -5.74
CA SER A 9 -4.08 -12.05 -6.35
C SER A 9 -4.68 -13.15 -5.46
N PHE A 10 -4.52 -13.06 -4.14
CA PHE A 10 -4.78 -14.19 -3.26
C PHE A 10 -5.79 -13.93 -2.15
N VAL A 11 -6.33 -12.71 -2.02
CA VAL A 11 -7.23 -12.36 -0.90
C VAL A 11 -8.50 -13.19 -0.88
N VAL A 12 -9.09 -13.49 -2.05
CA VAL A 12 -10.30 -14.33 -2.14
C VAL A 12 -9.99 -15.77 -1.76
N LEU A 13 -8.83 -16.29 -2.17
CA LEU A 13 -8.39 -17.63 -1.81
C LEU A 13 -8.14 -17.72 -0.30
N TYR A 14 -7.46 -16.73 0.27
CA TYR A 14 -7.25 -16.64 1.72
C TYR A 14 -8.55 -16.57 2.51
N GLY A 15 -9.52 -15.77 2.04
CA GLY A 15 -10.84 -15.71 2.67
C GLY A 15 -11.58 -17.06 2.64
N LYS A 16 -11.41 -17.85 1.57
CA LYS A 16 -11.95 -19.22 1.50
C LYS A 16 -11.24 -20.18 2.47
N GLU A 17 -9.90 -20.07 2.61
CA GLU A 17 -9.15 -20.90 3.56
C GLU A 17 -9.57 -20.68 5.02
N ILE A 18 -9.98 -19.47 5.38
CA ILE A 18 -10.45 -19.11 6.73
C ILE A 18 -11.99 -19.10 6.83
N GLU A 19 -12.68 -19.71 5.86
CA GLU A 19 -14.13 -19.92 5.85
C GLU A 19 -14.96 -18.61 5.92
N VAL A 20 -14.47 -17.51 5.36
CA VAL A 20 -15.22 -16.25 5.26
C VAL A 20 -16.31 -16.39 4.22
N PRO A 21 -17.60 -16.12 4.55
CA PRO A 21 -18.67 -16.05 3.57
C PRO A 21 -18.39 -14.95 2.53
N ASP A 22 -18.53 -15.31 1.24
CA ASP A 22 -18.40 -14.36 0.13
C ASP A 22 -17.16 -13.44 0.21
N PRO A 23 -15.92 -14.00 0.24
CA PRO A 23 -14.70 -13.21 0.45
C PRO A 23 -14.46 -12.16 -0.64
N GLY A 24 -15.17 -12.22 -1.76
CA GLY A 24 -15.15 -11.20 -2.82
C GLY A 24 -15.60 -9.81 -2.36
N TYR A 25 -16.44 -9.73 -1.33
CA TYR A 25 -16.84 -8.44 -0.73
C TYR A 25 -15.66 -7.66 -0.15
N PHE A 26 -14.51 -8.30 0.08
CA PHE A 26 -13.27 -7.63 0.45
C PHE A 26 -12.98 -6.43 -0.45
N PHE A 27 -13.14 -6.59 -1.76
CA PHE A 27 -12.86 -5.52 -2.73
C PHE A 27 -13.84 -4.34 -2.61
N ILE A 28 -15.08 -4.58 -2.20
CA ILE A 28 -16.05 -3.50 -1.96
C ILE A 28 -15.63 -2.68 -0.74
N PHE A 29 -15.30 -3.34 0.39
CA PHE A 29 -14.82 -2.65 1.59
C PHE A 29 -13.51 -1.91 1.32
N MET A 30 -12.58 -2.54 0.59
CA MET A 30 -11.34 -1.90 0.18
C MET A 30 -11.59 -0.68 -0.72
N ALA A 31 -12.51 -0.76 -1.68
CA ALA A 31 -12.87 0.36 -2.56
C ALA A 31 -13.48 1.54 -1.79
N ILE A 32 -14.34 1.26 -0.80
CA ILE A 32 -14.88 2.28 0.11
C ILE A 32 -13.74 2.96 0.88
N GLY A 33 -12.78 2.17 1.40
CA GLY A 33 -11.60 2.67 2.08
C GLY A 33 -10.74 3.57 1.19
N VAL A 34 -10.46 3.14 -0.04
CA VAL A 34 -9.69 3.94 -1.03
C VAL A 34 -10.44 5.24 -1.37
N GLY A 35 -11.75 5.17 -1.61
CA GLY A 35 -12.57 6.34 -1.97
C GLY A 35 -12.60 7.38 -0.85
N THR A 36 -12.90 6.96 0.38
CA THR A 36 -12.93 7.86 1.55
C THR A 36 -11.56 8.48 1.83
N ALA A 37 -10.50 7.68 1.73
CA ALA A 37 -9.14 8.15 1.93
C ALA A 37 -8.72 9.22 0.91
N ARG A 38 -9.08 9.06 -0.36
CA ARG A 38 -8.76 10.04 -1.41
C ARG A 38 -9.43 11.40 -1.20
N LEU A 39 -10.66 11.41 -0.68
CA LEU A 39 -11.38 12.64 -0.37
C LEU A 39 -10.70 13.46 0.74
N ILE A 40 -10.06 12.78 1.69
CA ILE A 40 -9.41 13.41 2.85
C ILE A 40 -7.94 13.74 2.55
N SER A 41 -7.21 12.81 1.94
CA SER A 41 -5.77 12.92 1.74
C SER A 41 -5.35 14.03 0.78
N GLY A 42 -6.16 14.32 -0.24
CA GLY A 42 -5.87 15.40 -1.19
C GLY A 42 -5.63 16.72 -0.48
N ARG A 43 -6.54 17.10 0.42
CA ARG A 43 -6.43 18.35 1.20
C ARG A 43 -5.18 18.39 2.09
N LEU A 44 -4.78 17.26 2.68
CA LEU A 44 -3.59 17.18 3.56
C LEU A 44 -2.29 17.29 2.77
N VAL A 45 -2.23 16.72 1.58
CA VAL A 45 -1.07 16.81 0.68
C VAL A 45 -0.91 18.25 0.17
N ASP A 46 -2.01 18.91 -0.20
CA ASP A 46 -2.03 20.29 -0.68
C ASP A 46 -1.54 21.28 0.40
N HIS A 47 -1.74 20.98 1.69
CA HIS A 47 -1.22 21.78 2.81
C HIS A 47 0.25 21.46 3.15
N GLY A 48 1.00 20.80 2.29
CA GLY A 48 2.43 20.52 2.48
C GLY A 48 2.75 19.43 3.51
N LYS A 49 1.76 18.70 4.03
CA LYS A 49 1.93 17.64 5.04
C LYS A 49 2.23 16.26 4.43
N ILE A 50 2.84 16.22 3.25
CA ILE A 50 3.08 15.00 2.47
C ILE A 50 3.87 13.93 3.27
N HIS A 51 4.85 14.34 4.08
CA HIS A 51 5.63 13.40 4.91
C HIS A 51 4.80 12.76 6.02
N VAL A 52 3.94 13.54 6.67
CA VAL A 52 3.05 13.01 7.72
C VAL A 52 2.08 12.02 7.12
N VAL A 53 1.46 12.39 6.00
CA VAL A 53 0.51 11.55 5.27
C VAL A 53 1.17 10.24 4.82
N SER A 54 2.38 10.28 4.27
CA SER A 54 3.12 9.09 3.83
C SER A 54 3.49 8.17 5.00
N ILE A 55 3.95 8.73 6.13
CA ILE A 55 4.31 7.93 7.31
C ILE A 55 3.07 7.28 7.91
N VAL A 56 2.00 8.04 8.12
CA VAL A 56 0.75 7.52 8.69
C VAL A 56 0.17 6.42 7.82
N SER A 57 0.17 6.57 6.50
CA SER A 57 -0.32 5.53 5.58
C SER A 57 0.52 4.26 5.63
N LEU A 58 1.86 4.36 5.68
CA LEU A 58 2.74 3.20 5.79
C LEU A 58 2.59 2.48 7.14
N VAL A 59 2.43 3.21 8.24
CA VAL A 59 2.16 2.64 9.57
C VAL A 59 0.81 1.93 9.57
N SER A 60 -0.23 2.57 9.04
CA SER A 60 -1.56 1.96 8.90
C SER A 60 -1.51 0.67 8.09
N LEU A 61 -0.81 0.66 6.96
CA LEU A 61 -0.64 -0.54 6.14
C LEU A 61 0.12 -1.63 6.88
N ALA A 62 1.21 -1.30 7.57
CA ALA A 62 1.99 -2.28 8.34
C ALA A 62 1.14 -2.96 9.43
N ILE A 63 0.37 -2.17 10.18
CA ILE A 63 -0.56 -2.69 11.20
C ILE A 63 -1.63 -3.55 10.55
N SER A 64 -2.28 -3.05 9.49
CA SER A 64 -3.37 -3.75 8.82
C SER A 64 -2.91 -5.09 8.22
N PHE A 65 -1.75 -5.17 7.59
CA PHE A 65 -1.20 -6.42 7.07
C PHE A 65 -0.77 -7.37 8.19
N SER A 66 -0.25 -6.87 9.32
CA SER A 66 0.08 -7.70 10.48
C SER A 66 -1.16 -8.34 11.09
N VAL A 67 -2.23 -7.57 11.25
CA VAL A 67 -3.52 -8.10 11.74
C VAL A 67 -4.12 -9.06 10.71
N PHE A 68 -4.06 -8.70 9.42
CA PHE A 68 -4.60 -9.51 8.33
C PHE A 68 -3.95 -10.89 8.22
N ALA A 69 -2.65 -11.00 8.49
CA ALA A 69 -1.92 -12.26 8.51
C ALA A 69 -2.37 -13.22 9.63
N THR A 70 -3.06 -12.72 10.67
CA THR A 70 -3.54 -13.50 11.82
C THR A 70 -5.06 -13.54 11.92
N VAL A 71 -5.77 -13.18 10.85
CA VAL A 71 -7.24 -13.11 10.88
C VAL A 71 -7.87 -14.50 10.87
N HIS A 72 -8.92 -14.65 11.70
CA HIS A 72 -9.72 -15.88 11.79
C HIS A 72 -11.24 -15.61 11.79
N THR A 73 -11.67 -14.36 11.64
CA THR A 73 -13.08 -13.97 11.66
C THR A 73 -13.44 -13.08 10.48
N SER A 74 -14.64 -13.28 9.93
CA SER A 74 -15.13 -12.47 8.80
C SER A 74 -15.18 -10.99 9.12
N PHE A 75 -15.53 -10.61 10.35
CA PHE A 75 -15.57 -9.20 10.75
C PHE A 75 -14.20 -8.53 10.64
N ILE A 76 -13.14 -9.18 11.18
CA ILE A 76 -11.78 -8.64 11.12
C ILE A 76 -11.27 -8.62 9.67
N PHE A 77 -11.64 -9.64 8.87
CA PHE A 77 -11.29 -9.72 7.46
C PHE A 77 -11.77 -8.49 6.68
N PHE A 78 -13.04 -8.11 6.83
CA PHE A 78 -13.61 -6.94 6.16
C PHE A 78 -13.16 -5.61 6.78
N ALA A 79 -12.93 -5.56 8.09
CA ALA A 79 -12.35 -4.39 8.74
C ALA A 79 -10.93 -4.11 8.25
N CYS A 80 -10.11 -5.16 8.06
CA CYS A 80 -8.79 -5.04 7.45
C CYS A 80 -8.88 -4.57 5.99
N ALA A 81 -9.87 -5.03 5.21
CA ALA A 81 -10.10 -4.56 3.85
C ALA A 81 -10.28 -3.05 3.79
N LEU A 82 -11.11 -2.49 4.67
CA LEU A 82 -11.34 -1.06 4.78
C LEU A 82 -10.05 -0.32 5.18
N ALA A 83 -9.35 -0.81 6.21
CA ALA A 83 -8.12 -0.19 6.71
C ALA A 83 -6.98 -0.22 5.66
N ILE A 84 -6.81 -1.34 4.97
CA ILE A 84 -5.86 -1.50 3.86
C ILE A 84 -6.23 -0.56 2.70
N GLY A 85 -7.54 -0.46 2.39
CA GLY A 85 -8.06 0.48 1.40
C GLY A 85 -7.73 1.92 1.72
N ILE A 86 -7.92 2.35 2.97
CA ILE A 86 -7.53 3.69 3.45
C ILE A 86 -6.01 3.89 3.29
N GLY A 87 -5.21 2.94 3.71
CA GLY A 87 -3.75 3.01 3.61
C GLY A 87 -3.26 3.17 2.17
N PHE A 88 -3.73 2.36 1.24
CA PHE A 88 -3.36 2.48 -0.19
C PHE A 88 -3.99 3.70 -0.87
N GLY A 89 -5.23 4.05 -0.51
CA GLY A 89 -5.90 5.25 -1.02
C GLY A 89 -5.14 6.53 -0.74
N VAL A 90 -4.40 6.57 0.36
CA VAL A 90 -3.53 7.70 0.75
C VAL A 90 -2.12 7.54 0.18
N SER A 91 -1.49 6.37 0.33
CA SER A 91 -0.07 6.19 0.02
C SER A 91 0.23 6.34 -1.47
N VAL A 92 -0.60 5.77 -2.35
CA VAL A 92 -0.35 5.80 -3.80
C VAL A 92 -0.25 7.22 -4.34
N PRO A 93 -1.22 8.13 -4.15
CA PRO A 93 -1.10 9.49 -4.63
C PRO A 93 -0.03 10.32 -3.89
N ALA A 94 0.21 10.06 -2.60
CA ALA A 94 1.26 10.74 -1.85
C ALA A 94 2.65 10.44 -2.42
N PHE A 95 2.97 9.17 -2.68
CA PHE A 95 4.24 8.79 -3.30
C PHE A 95 4.37 9.30 -4.73
N GLN A 96 3.30 9.26 -5.52
CA GLN A 96 3.32 9.84 -6.87
C GLN A 96 3.65 11.34 -6.82
N CYS A 97 3.04 12.09 -5.90
CA CYS A 97 3.32 13.51 -5.69
C CYS A 97 4.79 13.75 -5.29
N LEU A 98 5.38 12.89 -4.43
CA LEU A 98 6.80 12.99 -4.08
C LEU A 98 7.70 12.89 -5.32
N PHE A 99 7.44 11.94 -6.22
CA PHE A 99 8.21 11.78 -7.46
C PHE A 99 8.07 13.00 -8.39
N VAL A 100 6.86 13.52 -8.54
CA VAL A 100 6.59 14.67 -9.39
C VAL A 100 7.25 15.95 -8.85
N ASN A 101 7.26 16.15 -7.52
CA ASN A 101 7.80 17.35 -6.89
C ASN A 101 9.34 17.46 -6.95
N VAL A 102 10.04 16.34 -7.17
CA VAL A 102 11.52 16.36 -7.36
C VAL A 102 11.90 16.50 -8.82
N ALA A 103 10.95 16.39 -9.75
CA ALA A 103 11.20 16.45 -11.19
C ALA A 103 11.04 17.88 -11.73
N PRO A 104 11.93 18.34 -12.65
CA PRO A 104 11.73 19.56 -13.39
C PRO A 104 10.40 19.56 -14.15
N HIS A 105 9.82 20.74 -14.40
CA HIS A 105 8.49 20.86 -15.03
C HIS A 105 8.36 20.07 -16.33
N HIS A 106 9.39 20.10 -17.18
CA HIS A 106 9.41 19.39 -18.47
C HIS A 106 9.57 17.87 -18.35
N MET A 107 9.93 17.34 -17.16
CA MET A 107 10.12 15.90 -16.88
C MET A 107 9.04 15.30 -15.96
N ARG A 108 8.01 16.04 -15.58
CA ARG A 108 6.95 15.55 -14.68
C ARG A 108 6.19 14.34 -15.25
N GLY A 109 5.98 14.29 -16.56
CA GLY A 109 5.40 13.12 -17.22
C GLY A 109 6.28 11.88 -17.07
N THR A 110 7.59 12.03 -17.28
CA THR A 110 8.57 10.94 -17.07
C THR A 110 8.60 10.48 -15.61
N ALA A 111 8.56 11.39 -14.65
CA ALA A 111 8.52 11.05 -13.22
C ALA A 111 7.26 10.23 -12.87
N THR A 112 6.11 10.63 -13.39
CA THR A 112 4.85 9.90 -13.22
C THR A 112 4.94 8.49 -13.82
N SER A 113 5.43 8.36 -15.06
CA SER A 113 5.60 7.07 -15.72
C SER A 113 6.57 6.16 -14.96
N THR A 114 7.70 6.70 -14.50
CA THR A 114 8.68 5.96 -13.68
C THR A 114 8.06 5.44 -12.39
N TYR A 115 7.28 6.28 -11.71
CA TYR A 115 6.56 5.85 -10.50
C TYR A 115 5.58 4.70 -10.79
N LEU A 116 4.74 4.85 -11.82
CA LEU A 116 3.74 3.84 -12.18
C LEU A 116 4.40 2.53 -12.60
N THR A 117 5.43 2.57 -13.44
CA THR A 117 6.19 1.38 -13.85
C THR A 117 6.81 0.68 -12.65
N SER A 118 7.41 1.43 -11.71
CA SER A 118 7.97 0.87 -10.48
C SER A 118 6.89 0.25 -9.58
N PHE A 119 5.71 0.87 -9.54
CA PHE A 119 4.56 0.36 -8.80
C PHE A 119 4.07 -0.96 -9.39
N ASP A 120 3.88 -1.02 -10.71
CA ASP A 120 3.41 -2.22 -11.41
C ASP A 120 4.43 -3.37 -11.33
N PHE A 121 5.72 -3.05 -11.46
CA PHE A 121 6.79 -4.04 -11.29
C PHE A 121 6.81 -4.62 -9.86
N GLY A 122 6.69 -3.76 -8.85
CA GLY A 122 6.57 -4.19 -7.47
C GLY A 122 5.33 -5.04 -7.21
N MET A 123 4.22 -4.71 -7.86
CA MET A 123 2.98 -5.48 -7.79
C MET A 123 3.16 -6.88 -8.41
N GLY A 124 3.81 -6.97 -9.58
CA GLY A 124 4.14 -8.25 -10.22
C GLY A 124 5.04 -9.13 -9.33
N ILE A 125 6.09 -8.57 -8.72
CA ILE A 125 6.92 -9.29 -7.75
C ILE A 125 6.06 -9.79 -6.57
N GLY A 126 5.12 -8.96 -6.09
CA GLY A 126 4.21 -9.33 -5.02
C GLY A 126 3.34 -10.55 -5.38
N MET A 127 2.76 -10.56 -6.57
CA MET A 127 1.95 -11.70 -7.06
C MET A 127 2.76 -12.99 -7.10
N LEU A 128 3.95 -12.94 -7.70
CA LEU A 128 4.81 -14.12 -7.84
C LEU A 128 5.31 -14.63 -6.47
N SER A 129 5.75 -13.71 -5.61
CA SER A 129 6.26 -14.09 -4.28
C SER A 129 5.16 -14.65 -3.38
N ALA A 130 3.94 -14.11 -3.43
CA ALA A 130 2.81 -14.64 -2.67
C ALA A 130 2.45 -16.06 -3.12
N GLY A 131 2.40 -16.31 -4.43
CA GLY A 131 2.17 -17.65 -4.98
C GLY A 131 3.25 -18.64 -4.53
N PHE A 132 4.53 -18.25 -4.64
CA PHE A 132 5.64 -19.08 -4.19
C PHE A 132 5.58 -19.39 -2.69
N ILE A 133 5.32 -18.40 -1.84
CA ILE A 133 5.21 -18.58 -0.39
C ILE A 133 4.00 -19.48 -0.07
N ALA A 134 2.85 -19.23 -0.69
CA ALA A 134 1.64 -19.99 -0.44
C ALA A 134 1.78 -21.49 -0.77
N THR A 135 2.54 -21.82 -1.82
CA THR A 135 2.79 -23.24 -2.19
C THR A 135 3.70 -23.98 -1.22
N HIS A 136 4.60 -23.27 -0.51
CA HIS A 136 5.56 -23.87 0.41
C HIS A 136 5.15 -23.78 1.89
N THR A 137 4.23 -22.85 2.21
CA THR A 137 3.76 -22.61 3.58
C THR A 137 2.23 -22.43 3.60
N ASN A 138 1.77 -21.17 3.68
CA ASN A 138 0.36 -20.78 3.63
C ASN A 138 0.20 -19.29 3.26
N LEU A 139 -1.02 -18.88 2.96
CA LEU A 139 -1.32 -17.49 2.59
C LEU A 139 -1.16 -16.51 3.76
N ALA A 140 -1.41 -16.94 4.99
CA ALA A 140 -1.18 -16.11 6.19
C ALA A 140 0.29 -15.67 6.28
N THR A 141 1.24 -16.61 6.04
CA THR A 141 2.68 -16.28 5.99
C THR A 141 3.01 -15.28 4.88
N ALA A 142 2.40 -15.41 3.70
CA ALA A 142 2.60 -14.46 2.62
C ALA A 142 2.18 -13.04 3.04
N TYR A 143 1.04 -12.88 3.72
CA TYR A 143 0.61 -11.58 4.25
C TYR A 143 1.48 -11.07 5.39
N GLY A 144 2.04 -11.96 6.22
CA GLY A 144 3.06 -11.62 7.21
C GLY A 144 4.32 -11.03 6.57
N VAL A 145 4.79 -11.63 5.47
CA VAL A 145 5.89 -11.06 4.65
C VAL A 145 5.48 -9.70 4.07
N GLY A 146 4.23 -9.53 3.65
CA GLY A 146 3.68 -8.24 3.24
C GLY A 146 3.77 -7.17 4.33
N ALA A 147 3.48 -7.53 5.59
CA ALA A 147 3.64 -6.63 6.74
C ALA A 147 5.10 -6.22 6.95
N VAL A 148 6.04 -7.17 6.87
CA VAL A 148 7.49 -6.88 6.94
C VAL A 148 7.92 -5.95 5.81
N CYS A 149 7.43 -6.14 4.59
CA CYS A 149 7.70 -5.23 3.47
C CYS A 149 7.19 -3.80 3.76
N CYS A 150 6.02 -3.64 4.41
CA CYS A 150 5.52 -2.33 4.82
C CYS A 150 6.43 -1.68 5.87
N LEU A 151 6.89 -2.43 6.88
CA LEU A 151 7.82 -1.94 7.90
C LEU A 151 9.17 -1.53 7.31
N LEU A 152 9.72 -2.35 6.40
CA LEU A 152 10.94 -2.01 5.67
C LEU A 152 10.76 -0.74 4.83
N SER A 153 9.62 -0.60 4.16
CA SER A 153 9.28 0.61 3.39
C SER A 153 9.20 1.85 4.29
N LEU A 154 8.62 1.73 5.48
CA LEU A 154 8.57 2.80 6.47
C LEU A 154 9.98 3.20 6.94
N PHE A 155 10.84 2.21 7.24
CA PHE A 155 12.23 2.46 7.65
C PHE A 155 13.02 3.19 6.54
N VAL A 156 12.95 2.68 5.32
CA VAL A 156 13.61 3.30 4.14
C VAL A 156 13.08 4.71 3.91
N TYR A 157 11.75 4.91 4.03
CA TYR A 157 11.15 6.22 3.85
C TYR A 157 11.69 7.24 4.87
N ILE A 158 11.70 6.90 6.15
CA ILE A 158 12.15 7.80 7.22
C ILE A 158 13.64 8.12 7.10
N ARG A 159 14.48 7.11 6.81
CA ARG A 159 15.94 7.25 6.81
C ARG A 159 16.51 7.86 5.53
N LEU A 160 15.95 7.51 4.38
CA LEU A 160 16.52 7.86 3.09
C LEU A 160 15.63 8.82 2.29
N VAL A 161 14.36 8.49 2.12
CA VAL A 161 13.47 9.24 1.21
C VAL A 161 13.18 10.63 1.72
N LYS A 162 12.81 10.77 3.00
CA LYS A 162 12.51 12.07 3.60
C LYS A 162 13.69 13.03 3.52
N ALA A 163 14.89 12.56 3.90
CA ALA A 163 16.10 13.38 3.86
C ALA A 163 16.50 13.77 2.44
N SER A 164 16.37 12.85 1.48
CA SER A 164 16.65 13.11 0.06
C SER A 164 15.65 14.06 -0.57
N TYR A 165 14.37 13.91 -0.25
CA TYR A 165 13.31 14.80 -0.74
C TYR A 165 13.52 16.23 -0.28
N GLU A 166 13.78 16.46 1.01
CA GLU A 166 14.00 17.81 1.55
C GLU A 166 15.21 18.52 0.93
N ARG A 167 16.21 17.77 0.48
CA ARG A 167 17.38 18.33 -0.23
C ARG A 167 17.11 18.66 -1.69
N ASN A 168 16.27 17.85 -2.36
CA ASN A 168 16.12 17.88 -3.81
C ASN A 168 14.76 18.41 -4.30
N LYS A 169 13.82 18.72 -3.38
CA LYS A 169 12.54 19.30 -3.80
C LYS A 169 12.78 20.63 -4.51
N LEU A 170 12.23 20.76 -5.69
CA LEU A 170 12.24 22.01 -6.43
C LEU A 170 11.20 22.93 -5.79
N ILE A 171 11.66 24.10 -5.33
CA ILE A 171 10.79 25.15 -4.81
C ILE A 171 10.08 25.73 -6.03
N SER A 172 8.77 25.53 -6.12
CA SER A 172 7.90 26.13 -7.14
C SER A 172 7.40 27.49 -6.69
#